data_147bd7638ae95a179e9fc66607aafb49
#
_entry.id   147bd7638ae95a179e9fc66607aafb49
#
_cell.length_a   1.000
_cell.length_b   1.000
_cell.length_c   1.000
_cell.angle_alpha   90.00
_cell.angle_beta   90.00
_cell.angle_gamma   90.00
#
_symmetry.space_group_name_H-M   'P 1'
#
loop_
_entity.id
_entity.type
_entity.pdbx_description
1 polymer ?
#
loop_
_entity_poly.entity_id
_entity_poly.type
_entity_poly.pdbx_seq_one_letter_code
_entity_poly.pdbx_strand_id
1 'polypeptide(L)'
;MKIVSSLFSQSRFSRLSRRTALAAAVLGATALTGCYVVPVQPSHPPVTSTVYVTPAVPASTTFAARLYPANDLARAYGMVGAVVTNDMNGRGTFTTNINGESFTGEATRIAGSSTREGVANGSGSRGNYISCRYQMNSSTLGTGQCRLSNGAEFTMHVGG
;
A
#
# COMPACT_ATOMS: atom_id res chain seq x y z
N MET A 1 -20.25 -30.54 34.90
CA MET A 1 -21.59 -31.13 34.73
C MET A 1 -22.42 -30.25 33.81
N LYS A 2 -22.94 -30.84 32.76
CA LYS A 2 -23.79 -30.37 31.67
C LYS A 2 -23.11 -29.80 30.42
N ILE A 3 -22.97 -30.74 29.53
CA ILE A 3 -22.84 -30.72 28.09
C ILE A 3 -24.19 -30.27 27.50
N VAL A 4 -24.18 -29.39 26.51
CA VAL A 4 -25.28 -29.27 25.55
C VAL A 4 -24.70 -29.21 24.15
N SER A 5 -24.85 -30.33 23.48
CA SER A 5 -24.75 -30.49 22.03
C SER A 5 -26.05 -30.02 21.38
N SER A 6 -26.00 -29.40 20.23
CA SER A 6 -27.08 -29.47 19.20
C SER A 6 -26.49 -29.02 17.87
N LEU A 7 -26.33 -29.92 16.99
CA LEU A 7 -27.25 -30.47 15.96
C LEU A 7 -27.18 -29.67 14.64
N PHE A 8 -26.47 -30.27 13.74
CA PHE A 8 -26.67 -30.52 12.32
C PHE A 8 -28.02 -30.04 11.74
N SER A 9 -27.92 -29.27 10.66
CA SER A 9 -28.96 -29.30 9.64
C SER A 9 -28.30 -29.36 8.26
N GLN A 10 -28.27 -30.55 7.73
CA GLN A 10 -28.08 -30.85 6.33
C GLN A 10 -29.42 -30.65 5.61
N SER A 11 -29.45 -29.79 4.62
CA SER A 11 -30.51 -29.83 3.61
C SER A 11 -29.95 -30.32 2.29
N ARG A 12 -30.27 -31.57 2.03
CA ARG A 12 -30.20 -32.20 0.72
C ARG A 12 -31.29 -31.59 -0.16
N PHE A 13 -30.95 -31.12 -1.33
CA PHE A 13 -31.93 -31.00 -2.41
C PHE A 13 -31.52 -31.89 -3.56
N SER A 14 -32.43 -32.80 -3.73
CA SER A 14 -32.52 -33.91 -4.62
C SER A 14 -32.60 -33.53 -6.09
N ARG A 15 -32.05 -34.45 -6.85
CA ARG A 15 -32.19 -34.66 -8.29
C ARG A 15 -33.65 -34.85 -8.71
N LEU A 16 -34.02 -34.26 -9.84
CA LEU A 16 -35.10 -34.76 -10.72
C LEU A 16 -34.67 -34.36 -12.15
N SER A 17 -34.17 -35.17 -12.96
CA SER A 17 -34.63 -36.33 -13.73
C SER A 17 -35.74 -36.02 -14.74
N ARG A 18 -35.35 -36.08 -16.01
CA ARG A 18 -35.99 -36.71 -17.18
C ARG A 18 -37.10 -35.95 -17.93
N ARG A 19 -37.01 -35.76 -19.16
CA ARG A 19 -37.26 -36.56 -20.34
C ARG A 19 -37.80 -35.73 -21.51
N THR A 20 -37.12 -35.83 -22.63
CA THR A 20 -37.62 -36.08 -24.00
C THR A 20 -38.76 -35.26 -24.57
N ALA A 21 -38.47 -34.59 -25.70
CA ALA A 21 -39.27 -34.73 -26.92
C ALA A 21 -38.49 -34.27 -28.13
N LEU A 22 -38.22 -35.21 -29.03
CA LEU A 22 -37.87 -35.00 -30.42
C LEU A 22 -39.09 -34.45 -31.17
N ALA A 23 -38.95 -33.45 -32.00
CA ALA A 23 -39.80 -33.24 -33.15
C ALA A 23 -38.98 -32.55 -34.26
N ALA A 24 -38.74 -33.27 -35.29
CA ALA A 24 -38.23 -32.86 -36.56
C ALA A 24 -39.24 -31.98 -37.32
N ALA A 25 -38.78 -30.90 -37.93
CA ALA A 25 -39.49 -30.32 -39.08
C ALA A 25 -38.45 -29.67 -40.00
N VAL A 26 -38.49 -30.19 -41.16
CA VAL A 26 -37.72 -30.02 -42.39
C VAL A 26 -38.18 -28.77 -43.13
N LEU A 27 -37.27 -28.19 -43.94
CA LEU A 27 -37.46 -27.39 -45.14
C LEU A 27 -37.81 -25.91 -45.04
N GLY A 28 -36.90 -25.13 -45.57
CA GLY A 28 -37.09 -23.74 -45.97
C GLY A 28 -35.78 -23.03 -46.40
N ALA A 29 -35.09 -23.60 -47.37
CA ALA A 29 -34.00 -22.89 -48.05
C ALA A 29 -34.59 -21.79 -48.93
N THR A 30 -34.67 -20.57 -48.45
CA THR A 30 -34.83 -19.39 -49.29
C THR A 30 -33.51 -18.63 -49.33
N ALA A 31 -32.79 -18.76 -50.42
CA ALA A 31 -31.64 -17.95 -50.77
C ALA A 31 -32.09 -16.50 -51.00
N LEU A 32 -32.00 -15.67 -49.98
CA LEU A 32 -32.08 -14.22 -50.13
C LEU A 32 -30.66 -13.71 -50.40
N THR A 33 -30.35 -13.59 -51.69
CA THR A 33 -29.22 -12.79 -52.16
C THR A 33 -29.50 -11.32 -51.90
N GLY A 34 -29.35 -10.90 -50.64
CA GLY A 34 -29.39 -9.50 -50.29
C GLY A 34 -28.07 -8.85 -50.69
N CYS A 35 -28.13 -7.91 -51.66
CA CYS A 35 -27.02 -7.01 -51.89
C CYS A 35 -26.75 -6.22 -50.59
N TYR A 36 -25.65 -6.56 -49.93
CA TYR A 36 -25.19 -5.80 -48.79
C TYR A 36 -24.56 -4.50 -49.28
N VAL A 37 -25.31 -3.41 -49.20
CA VAL A 37 -24.79 -2.07 -49.44
C VAL A 37 -24.00 -1.69 -48.16
N VAL A 38 -22.69 -1.73 -48.25
CA VAL A 38 -21.81 -1.21 -47.23
C VAL A 38 -21.96 0.32 -47.23
N PRO A 39 -22.51 0.94 -46.18
CA PRO A 39 -22.48 2.40 -46.10
C PRO A 39 -21.02 2.83 -46.00
N VAL A 40 -20.56 3.60 -47.00
CA VAL A 40 -19.27 4.27 -46.97
C VAL A 40 -19.37 5.29 -45.84
N GLN A 41 -18.80 4.98 -44.71
CA GLN A 41 -18.68 5.92 -43.61
C GLN A 41 -17.80 7.09 -44.06
N PRO A 42 -18.28 8.34 -43.99
CA PRO A 42 -17.43 9.47 -44.33
C PRO A 42 -16.17 9.39 -43.46
N SER A 43 -15.02 9.39 -44.12
CA SER A 43 -13.72 9.41 -43.42
C SER A 43 -13.67 10.66 -42.55
N HIS A 44 -13.79 10.46 -41.26
CA HIS A 44 -13.54 11.53 -40.30
C HIS A 44 -12.09 11.98 -40.50
N PRO A 45 -11.79 13.26 -40.52
CA PRO A 45 -10.41 13.72 -40.52
C PRO A 45 -9.69 13.09 -39.33
N PRO A 46 -8.41 12.73 -39.48
CA PRO A 46 -7.68 12.11 -38.38
C PRO A 46 -7.76 13.02 -37.17
N VAL A 47 -8.49 12.58 -36.13
CA VAL A 47 -8.44 13.21 -34.83
C VAL A 47 -7.02 13.02 -34.34
N THR A 48 -6.23 14.09 -34.36
CA THR A 48 -4.91 14.10 -33.74
C THR A 48 -5.16 13.89 -32.25
N SER A 49 -5.07 12.62 -31.82
CA SER A 49 -5.11 12.31 -30.41
C SER A 49 -3.89 12.94 -29.76
N THR A 50 -4.10 14.08 -29.12
CA THR A 50 -3.10 14.66 -28.24
C THR A 50 -2.92 13.67 -27.08
N VAL A 51 -1.85 12.90 -27.13
CA VAL A 51 -1.46 12.04 -26.03
C VAL A 51 -1.02 12.98 -24.89
N TYR A 52 -1.91 13.19 -23.95
CA TYR A 52 -1.54 13.83 -22.68
C TYR A 52 -0.62 12.87 -21.93
N VAL A 53 0.67 13.11 -22.02
CA VAL A 53 1.64 12.44 -21.16
C VAL A 53 1.42 13.01 -19.76
N THR A 54 0.67 12.31 -18.93
CA THR A 54 0.63 12.59 -17.50
C THR A 54 2.03 12.40 -16.95
N PRO A 55 2.60 13.42 -16.27
CA PRO A 55 3.91 13.25 -15.63
C PRO A 55 3.84 12.04 -14.71
N ALA A 56 4.76 11.11 -14.85
CA ALA A 56 4.86 9.96 -13.96
C ALA A 56 5.10 10.48 -12.55
N VAL A 57 4.20 10.18 -11.61
CA VAL A 57 4.41 10.45 -10.20
C VAL A 57 5.66 9.68 -9.77
N PRO A 58 6.66 10.31 -9.13
CA PRO A 58 7.84 9.62 -8.66
C PRO A 58 7.43 8.43 -7.79
N ALA A 59 7.97 7.26 -8.08
CA ALA A 59 7.68 6.06 -7.31
C ALA A 59 8.22 6.21 -5.90
N SER A 60 7.40 5.96 -4.87
CA SER A 60 7.83 5.95 -3.49
C SER A 60 8.88 4.85 -3.26
N THR A 61 9.84 5.10 -2.39
CA THR A 61 10.90 4.15 -2.03
C THR A 61 10.77 3.76 -0.56
N THR A 62 10.78 2.47 -0.29
CA THR A 62 10.71 1.94 1.08
C THR A 62 12.06 1.38 1.50
N PHE A 63 12.50 1.71 2.70
CA PHE A 63 13.75 1.25 3.30
C PHE A 63 13.62 1.12 4.82
N ALA A 64 14.58 0.43 5.44
CA ALA A 64 14.62 0.25 6.88
C ALA A 64 15.35 1.42 7.57
N ALA A 65 14.99 1.66 8.83
CA ALA A 65 15.81 2.41 9.76
C ALA A 65 16.02 1.57 11.03
N ARG A 66 17.17 1.74 11.67
CA ARG A 66 17.53 1.06 12.91
C ARG A 66 17.83 2.09 13.98
N LEU A 67 17.22 1.92 15.14
CA LEU A 67 17.37 2.78 16.31
C LEU A 67 18.17 1.99 17.35
N TYR A 68 19.36 2.48 17.69
CA TYR A 68 20.25 1.90 18.68
C TYR A 68 20.14 2.68 20.00
N PRO A 69 19.99 2.00 21.14
CA PRO A 69 19.88 2.68 22.45
C PRO A 69 21.07 3.62 22.72
N ALA A 70 20.77 4.87 23.07
CA ALA A 70 21.77 5.89 23.37
C ALA A 70 21.83 6.26 24.87
N ASN A 71 20.81 5.86 25.67
CA ASN A 71 20.80 6.04 27.11
C ASN A 71 20.26 4.81 27.83
N ASP A 72 20.29 4.81 29.17
CA ASP A 72 19.90 3.68 30.01
C ASP A 72 18.42 3.32 29.85
N LEU A 73 17.54 4.31 29.68
CA LEU A 73 16.13 4.08 29.43
C LEU A 73 15.88 3.35 28.12
N ALA A 74 16.63 3.71 27.09
CA ALA A 74 16.51 3.06 25.77
C ALA A 74 17.10 1.65 25.76
N ARG A 75 18.08 1.33 26.61
CA ARG A 75 18.66 -0.01 26.69
C ARG A 75 17.64 -1.07 27.06
N ALA A 76 16.62 -0.73 27.83
CA ALA A 76 15.54 -1.64 28.18
C ALA A 76 14.71 -2.07 26.95
N TYR A 77 14.71 -1.28 25.88
CA TYR A 77 14.01 -1.57 24.63
C TYR A 77 14.87 -2.32 23.60
N GLY A 78 16.19 -2.30 23.76
CA GLY A 78 17.12 -2.86 22.79
C GLY A 78 17.14 -2.10 21.48
N MET A 79 17.61 -2.77 20.42
CA MET A 79 17.59 -2.23 19.07
C MET A 79 16.16 -2.30 18.50
N VAL A 80 15.71 -1.21 17.90
CA VAL A 80 14.37 -1.09 17.32
C VAL A 80 14.47 -0.91 15.81
N GLY A 81 13.68 -1.66 15.08
CA GLY A 81 13.53 -1.53 13.62
C GLY A 81 12.36 -0.63 13.26
N ALA A 82 12.52 0.17 12.21
CA ALA A 82 11.46 0.96 11.62
C ALA A 82 11.43 0.77 10.10
N VAL A 83 10.25 0.89 9.52
CA VAL A 83 10.05 0.94 8.08
C VAL A 83 9.74 2.37 7.68
N VAL A 84 10.45 2.88 6.70
CA VAL A 84 10.29 4.25 6.18
C VAL A 84 9.89 4.18 4.72
N THR A 85 8.84 4.86 4.34
CA THR A 85 8.42 5.06 2.95
C THR A 85 8.61 6.52 2.58
N ASN A 86 9.49 6.79 1.64
CA ASN A 86 9.80 8.12 1.13
C ASN A 86 9.01 8.36 -0.17
N ASP A 87 8.23 9.43 -0.23
CA ASP A 87 7.45 9.82 -1.41
C ASP A 87 8.27 10.55 -2.48
N MET A 88 9.57 10.71 -2.26
CA MET A 88 10.53 11.42 -3.12
C MET A 88 10.24 12.93 -3.29
N ASN A 89 9.25 13.48 -2.58
CA ASN A 89 8.88 14.91 -2.57
C ASN A 89 9.34 15.63 -1.30
N GLY A 90 10.26 15.02 -0.55
CA GLY A 90 10.78 15.56 0.72
C GLY A 90 9.92 15.24 1.93
N ARG A 91 8.95 14.36 1.77
CA ARG A 91 8.10 13.80 2.83
C ARG A 91 8.24 12.29 2.85
N GLY A 92 7.96 11.70 3.98
CA GLY A 92 7.93 10.26 4.15
C GLY A 92 7.06 9.88 5.34
N THR A 93 6.65 8.63 5.37
CA THR A 93 5.96 8.04 6.52
C THR A 93 6.84 6.99 7.14
N PHE A 94 6.69 6.76 8.43
CA PHE A 94 7.37 5.65 9.09
C PHE A 94 6.45 4.90 10.04
N THR A 95 6.77 3.64 10.25
CA THR A 95 6.15 2.78 11.25
C THR A 95 7.21 2.03 12.03
N THR A 96 7.00 1.87 13.33
CA THR A 96 7.86 1.10 14.22
C THR A 96 7.09 0.52 15.37
N ASN A 97 7.66 -0.48 16.04
CA ASN A 97 7.12 -1.02 17.29
C ASN A 97 8.19 -0.92 18.37
N ILE A 98 7.87 -0.28 19.48
CA ILE A 98 8.77 -0.13 20.61
C ILE A 98 8.06 -0.66 21.85
N ASN A 99 8.59 -1.72 22.42
CA ASN A 99 8.03 -2.35 23.62
C ASN A 99 6.53 -2.70 23.48
N GLY A 100 6.15 -3.26 22.33
CA GLY A 100 4.77 -3.65 22.04
C GLY A 100 3.82 -2.48 21.79
N GLU A 101 4.31 -1.24 21.66
CA GLU A 101 3.55 -0.09 21.21
C GLU A 101 3.88 0.24 19.77
N SER A 102 2.85 0.29 18.92
CA SER A 102 2.99 0.69 17.53
C SER A 102 3.03 2.20 17.40
N PHE A 103 4.03 2.71 16.69
CA PHE A 103 4.18 4.13 16.37
C PHE A 103 4.02 4.31 14.87
N THR A 104 3.30 5.36 14.49
CA THR A 104 3.17 5.81 13.11
C THR A 104 3.45 7.30 13.08
N GLY A 105 4.16 7.77 12.06
CA GLY A 105 4.51 9.17 11.96
C GLY A 105 4.95 9.58 10.57
N GLU A 106 5.28 10.87 10.49
CA GLU A 106 5.75 11.51 9.27
C GLU A 106 7.15 12.06 9.45
N ALA A 107 7.93 11.98 8.39
CA ALA A 107 9.23 12.58 8.23
C ALA A 107 9.15 13.71 7.21
N THR A 108 9.65 14.88 7.55
CA THR A 108 9.64 16.05 6.68
C THR A 108 11.05 16.65 6.60
N ARG A 109 11.48 16.90 5.37
CA ARG A 109 12.73 17.58 5.10
C ARG A 109 12.65 19.06 5.46
N ILE A 110 13.70 19.61 6.06
CA ILE A 110 13.78 21.03 6.32
C ILE A 110 14.10 21.75 5.01
N ALA A 111 13.20 22.65 4.58
CA ALA A 111 13.39 23.41 3.35
C ALA A 111 14.64 24.32 3.45
N GLY A 112 15.41 24.36 2.37
CA GLY A 112 16.63 25.17 2.32
C GLY A 112 17.85 24.58 3.01
N SER A 113 17.74 23.41 3.66
CA SER A 113 18.91 22.74 4.24
C SER A 113 19.80 22.14 3.15
N SER A 114 21.04 22.63 3.06
CA SER A 114 22.07 22.05 2.18
C SER A 114 22.50 20.65 2.61
N THR A 115 22.32 20.31 3.86
CA THR A 115 22.73 19.04 4.48
C THR A 115 21.62 17.98 4.47
N ARG A 116 20.49 18.22 3.79
CA ARG A 116 19.35 17.29 3.71
C ARG A 116 18.83 16.87 5.07
N GLU A 117 18.78 17.83 5.98
CA GLU A 117 18.24 17.62 7.33
C GLU A 117 16.71 17.52 7.30
N GLY A 118 16.19 16.81 8.29
CA GLY A 118 14.76 16.67 8.48
C GLY A 118 14.38 16.34 9.91
N VAL A 119 13.09 16.39 10.14
CA VAL A 119 12.46 15.97 11.39
C VAL A 119 11.45 14.87 11.12
N ALA A 120 11.34 13.92 12.04
CA ALA A 120 10.31 12.90 11.99
C ALA A 120 9.60 12.85 13.34
N ASN A 121 8.28 12.92 13.29
CA ASN A 121 7.45 12.88 14.48
C ASN A 121 6.38 11.83 14.33
N GLY A 122 6.12 11.06 15.37
CA GLY A 122 5.11 10.02 15.36
C GLY A 122 4.42 9.85 16.70
N SER A 123 3.22 9.32 16.66
CA SER A 123 2.40 8.99 17.83
C SER A 123 2.29 7.48 17.99
N GLY A 124 2.34 7.05 19.24
CA GLY A 124 2.15 5.67 19.64
C GLY A 124 0.69 5.36 19.95
N SER A 125 0.33 4.09 19.77
CA SER A 125 -1.04 3.60 20.01
C SER A 125 -1.48 3.68 21.47
N ARG A 126 -0.55 3.91 22.41
CA ARG A 126 -0.80 4.06 23.85
C ARG A 126 -0.61 5.50 24.34
N GLY A 127 -0.50 6.47 23.42
CA GLY A 127 -0.40 7.90 23.75
C GLY A 127 1.03 8.42 23.95
N ASN A 128 2.05 7.58 23.76
CA ASN A 128 3.43 8.05 23.69
C ASN A 128 3.72 8.70 22.35
N TYR A 129 4.81 9.45 22.26
CA TYR A 129 5.28 10.02 20.99
C TYR A 129 6.78 9.82 20.83
N ILE A 130 7.22 9.83 19.57
CA ILE A 130 8.62 9.80 19.18
C ILE A 130 8.92 11.04 18.33
N SER A 131 10.06 11.66 18.58
CA SER A 131 10.57 12.78 17.80
C SER A 131 12.01 12.49 17.40
N CYS A 132 12.31 12.64 16.11
CA CYS A 132 13.64 12.41 15.55
C CYS A 132 14.13 13.62 14.77
N ARG A 133 15.44 13.84 14.80
CA ARG A 133 16.18 14.70 13.87
C ARG A 133 17.07 13.81 13.03
N TYR A 134 17.11 14.01 11.74
CA TYR A 134 17.91 13.19 10.85
C TYR A 134 18.61 14.02 9.77
N GLN A 135 19.67 13.45 9.23
CA GLN A 135 20.42 13.96 8.09
C GLN A 135 20.58 12.82 7.07
N MET A 136 20.21 13.08 5.83
CA MET A 136 20.33 12.10 4.76
C MET A 136 21.60 12.32 3.95
N ASN A 137 22.38 11.25 3.77
CA ASN A 137 23.58 11.25 2.92
C ASN A 137 23.21 10.93 1.45
N SER A 138 22.14 10.15 1.25
CA SER A 138 21.57 9.83 -0.06
C SER A 138 20.04 9.81 0.03
N SER A 139 19.36 9.30 -1.00
CA SER A 139 17.89 9.12 -0.99
C SER A 139 17.42 8.07 0.02
N THR A 140 18.28 7.13 0.42
CA THR A 140 17.94 6.00 1.28
C THR A 140 18.89 5.79 2.47
N LEU A 141 20.00 6.54 2.55
CA LEU A 141 20.98 6.41 3.62
C LEU A 141 21.07 7.69 4.43
N GLY A 142 21.16 7.56 5.74
CA GLY A 142 21.29 8.70 6.64
C GLY A 142 21.51 8.27 8.09
N THR A 143 21.66 9.27 8.94
CA THR A 143 21.82 9.12 10.38
C THR A 143 20.92 10.09 11.12
N GLY A 144 20.68 9.85 12.39
CA GLY A 144 19.85 10.73 13.18
C GLY A 144 19.82 10.35 14.66
N GLN A 145 19.00 11.07 15.39
CA GLN A 145 18.72 10.83 16.78
C GLN A 145 17.22 10.91 17.03
N CYS A 146 16.71 10.00 17.85
CA CYS A 146 15.31 9.94 18.21
C CYS A 146 15.15 9.98 19.73
N ARG A 147 14.08 10.60 20.19
CA ARG A 147 13.69 10.64 21.59
C ARG A 147 12.21 10.30 21.74
N LEU A 148 11.92 9.41 22.69
CA LEU A 148 10.56 9.09 23.13
C LEU A 148 10.08 10.08 24.18
N SER A 149 8.76 10.17 24.34
CA SER A 149 8.11 10.99 25.39
C SER A 149 8.55 10.67 26.81
N ASN A 150 8.94 9.42 27.09
CA ASN A 150 9.45 8.98 28.39
C ASN A 150 10.95 9.28 28.62
N GLY A 151 11.62 9.91 27.64
CA GLY A 151 13.03 10.27 27.73
C GLY A 151 14.02 9.23 27.22
N ALA A 152 13.57 8.09 26.69
CA ALA A 152 14.47 7.15 26.02
C ALA A 152 15.04 7.76 24.73
N GLU A 153 16.35 7.64 24.53
CA GLU A 153 17.08 8.23 23.41
C GLU A 153 17.75 7.14 22.58
N PHE A 154 17.73 7.35 21.27
CA PHE A 154 18.29 6.43 20.30
C PHE A 154 19.15 7.17 19.27
N THR A 155 20.26 6.54 18.88
CA THR A 155 20.94 6.88 17.64
C THR A 155 20.26 6.14 16.49
N MET A 156 19.95 6.81 15.40
CA MET A 156 19.25 6.24 14.25
C MET A 156 20.19 6.11 13.05
N HIS A 157 20.15 4.94 12.41
CA HIS A 157 20.76 4.70 11.10
C HIS A 157 19.65 4.38 10.11
N VAL A 158 19.62 5.12 9.02
CA VAL A 158 18.64 4.96 7.93
C VAL A 158 19.30 4.23 6.79
N GLY A 159 18.63 3.18 6.30
CA GLY A 159 19.12 2.32 5.24
C GLY A 159 20.16 1.27 5.70
N GLY A 160 20.67 0.46 4.78
CA GLY A 160 21.64 -0.60 5.01
C GLY A 160 21.06 -1.98 5.01
#